data_7a568d7ac1ea6ac1130aa1db12d95988
#
_entry.id   7a568d7ac1ea6ac1130aa1db12d95988
#
_cell.length_a   1.000
_cell.length_b   1.000
_cell.length_c   1.000
_cell.angle_alpha   90.00
_cell.angle_beta   90.00
_cell.angle_gamma   90.00
#
_symmetry.space_group_name_H-M   'P 1'
#
loop_
_entity.id
_entity.type
_entity.pdbx_description
1 polymer ?
#
loop_
_entity_poly.entity_id
_entity_poly.type
_entity_poly.pdbx_seq_one_letter_code
_entity_poly.pdbx_strand_id
1 'polypeptide(L)'
;FQRYERVADDLGIPHDLMLSKLVFTGAKIGDHMNIGMQPADAKTWFGAAPPDLTLVARVRGTDWLYGYLKSFYEDPARPWGVNNKVFPNVGMPNVLVGLQGRQVIGCKQVQIVEDGKKQYDPLTGTPLTHEACDQLTIKENTGTLNEAQFDEKVKNLVTFLAYSANPVKLQHQRIGTYV
;
A
#
# COMPACT_ATOMS: atom_id res chain seq x y z
N PHE A 1 -14.90 10.14 4.51
CA PHE A 1 -14.79 11.31 5.40
C PHE A 1 -14.19 12.53 4.70
N GLN A 2 -13.56 12.39 3.54
CA GLN A 2 -13.12 13.53 2.74
C GLN A 2 -14.29 14.10 1.93
N ARG A 3 -14.30 15.44 1.74
CA ARG A 3 -15.23 16.14 0.89
C ARG A 3 -14.58 16.50 -0.43
N TYR A 4 -15.33 16.50 -1.52
CA TYR A 4 -14.81 16.92 -2.83
C TYR A 4 -14.25 18.33 -2.81
N GLU A 5 -14.92 19.28 -2.15
CA GLU A 5 -14.46 20.67 -1.94
C GLU A 5 -13.06 20.71 -1.30
N ARG A 6 -12.89 20.02 -0.18
CA ARG A 6 -11.61 19.99 0.53
C ARG A 6 -10.47 19.43 -0.33
N VAL A 7 -10.71 18.36 -1.05
CA VAL A 7 -9.70 17.75 -1.93
C VAL A 7 -9.39 18.69 -3.11
N ALA A 8 -10.40 19.35 -3.67
CA ALA A 8 -10.21 20.33 -4.73
C ALA A 8 -9.32 21.49 -4.26
N ASP A 9 -9.61 22.06 -3.09
CA ASP A 9 -8.83 23.15 -2.51
C ASP A 9 -7.37 22.75 -2.22
N ASP A 10 -7.17 21.58 -1.59
CA ASP A 10 -5.84 21.07 -1.25
C ASP A 10 -4.98 20.78 -2.49
N LEU A 11 -5.60 20.43 -3.63
CA LEU A 11 -4.92 20.16 -4.90
C LEU A 11 -4.90 21.37 -5.85
N GLY A 12 -5.52 22.48 -5.47
CA GLY A 12 -5.65 23.67 -6.33
C GLY A 12 -6.50 23.42 -7.60
N ILE A 13 -7.48 22.51 -7.53
CA ILE A 13 -8.38 22.19 -8.63
C ILE A 13 -9.62 23.07 -8.55
N PRO A 14 -10.01 23.82 -9.62
CA PRO A 14 -11.26 24.54 -9.65
C PRO A 14 -12.48 23.63 -9.38
N HIS A 15 -13.47 24.11 -8.62
CA HIS A 15 -14.61 23.30 -8.18
C HIS A 15 -15.48 22.80 -9.35
N ASP A 16 -15.62 23.61 -10.41
CA ASP A 16 -16.32 23.24 -11.64
C ASP A 16 -15.61 22.09 -12.38
N LEU A 17 -14.26 22.14 -12.43
CA LEU A 17 -13.47 21.07 -13.01
C LEU A 17 -13.56 19.80 -12.18
N MET A 18 -13.49 19.93 -10.84
CA MET A 18 -13.70 18.79 -9.92
C MET A 18 -15.04 18.11 -10.18
N LEU A 19 -16.13 18.88 -10.22
CA LEU A 19 -17.48 18.35 -10.44
C LEU A 19 -17.66 17.70 -11.82
N SER A 20 -17.10 18.32 -12.87
CA SER A 20 -17.32 17.85 -14.25
C SER A 20 -16.45 16.66 -14.64
N LYS A 21 -15.28 16.47 -14.00
CA LYS A 21 -14.27 15.48 -14.42
C LYS A 21 -13.93 14.43 -13.37
N LEU A 22 -14.10 14.71 -12.08
CA LEU A 22 -13.62 13.84 -11.00
C LEU A 22 -14.74 13.35 -10.09
N VAL A 23 -15.97 13.86 -10.21
CA VAL A 23 -17.14 13.36 -9.47
C VAL A 23 -17.97 12.45 -10.38
N PHE A 24 -17.92 11.14 -10.14
CA PHE A 24 -18.60 10.14 -10.95
C PHE A 24 -19.97 9.72 -10.38
N THR A 25 -20.34 10.22 -9.21
CA THR A 25 -21.54 9.79 -8.46
C THR A 25 -22.69 10.78 -8.53
N GLY A 26 -22.55 11.90 -9.27
CA GLY A 26 -23.54 12.98 -9.30
C GLY A 26 -23.63 13.78 -8.00
N ALA A 27 -22.65 13.63 -7.09
CA ALA A 27 -22.58 14.34 -5.82
C ALA A 27 -22.29 15.84 -6.01
N LYS A 28 -22.64 16.65 -5.01
CA LYS A 28 -22.31 18.08 -4.95
C LYS A 28 -20.92 18.29 -4.40
N ILE A 29 -20.33 19.47 -4.62
CA ILE A 29 -18.98 19.79 -4.19
C ILE A 29 -18.77 19.65 -2.67
N GLY A 30 -19.74 19.99 -1.85
CA GLY A 30 -19.69 19.86 -0.39
C GLY A 30 -19.99 18.46 0.14
N ASP A 31 -20.34 17.50 -0.70
CA ASP A 31 -20.65 16.14 -0.29
C ASP A 31 -19.36 15.34 0.02
N HIS A 32 -19.53 14.27 0.80
CA HIS A 32 -18.44 13.32 1.05
C HIS A 32 -18.12 12.53 -0.23
N MET A 33 -16.83 12.27 -0.43
CA MET A 33 -16.37 11.40 -1.51
C MET A 33 -16.85 9.97 -1.25
N ASN A 34 -17.52 9.40 -2.25
CA ASN A 34 -18.02 8.04 -2.22
C ASN A 34 -17.51 7.26 -3.44
N ILE A 35 -17.42 5.95 -3.28
CA ILE A 35 -17.12 5.02 -4.37
C ILE A 35 -18.33 4.89 -5.29
N GLY A 36 -18.09 4.82 -6.61
CA GLY A 36 -19.13 4.56 -7.59
C GLY A 36 -19.65 3.11 -7.61
N MET A 37 -18.90 2.17 -7.05
CA MET A 37 -19.28 0.76 -6.97
C MET A 37 -20.38 0.56 -5.94
N GLN A 38 -21.48 -0.09 -6.35
CA GLN A 38 -22.56 -0.43 -5.43
C GLN A 38 -22.16 -1.61 -4.51
N PRO A 39 -22.52 -1.59 -3.21
CA PRO A 39 -22.16 -2.67 -2.27
C PRO A 39 -22.68 -4.06 -2.70
N ALA A 40 -23.86 -4.12 -3.36
CA ALA A 40 -24.41 -5.38 -3.87
C ALA A 40 -23.55 -5.96 -5.00
N ASP A 41 -23.12 -5.12 -5.94
CA ASP A 41 -22.25 -5.53 -7.05
C ASP A 41 -20.88 -5.95 -6.52
N ALA A 42 -20.32 -5.18 -5.60
CA ALA A 42 -19.04 -5.50 -4.96
C ALA A 42 -19.08 -6.86 -4.24
N LYS A 43 -20.16 -7.18 -3.54
CA LYS A 43 -20.37 -8.49 -2.91
C LYS A 43 -20.45 -9.61 -3.94
N THR A 44 -21.10 -9.38 -5.06
CA THR A 44 -21.22 -10.36 -6.15
C THR A 44 -19.86 -10.63 -6.81
N TRP A 45 -19.07 -9.58 -7.03
CA TRP A 45 -17.77 -9.69 -7.71
C TRP A 45 -16.66 -10.22 -6.83
N PHE A 46 -16.61 -9.84 -5.56
CA PHE A 46 -15.51 -10.12 -4.66
C PHE A 46 -15.85 -11.01 -3.45
N GLY A 47 -17.12 -11.41 -3.33
CA GLY A 47 -17.61 -12.12 -2.15
C GLY A 47 -17.89 -11.22 -0.95
N ALA A 48 -17.23 -10.07 -0.86
CA ALA A 48 -17.44 -9.02 0.14
C ALA A 48 -17.15 -7.65 -0.47
N ALA A 49 -17.84 -6.61 0.00
CA ALA A 49 -17.51 -5.25 -0.43
C ALA A 49 -16.13 -4.85 0.09
N PRO A 50 -15.23 -4.30 -0.78
CA PRO A 50 -13.95 -3.76 -0.33
C PRO A 50 -14.16 -2.69 0.75
N PRO A 51 -13.33 -2.65 1.81
CA PRO A 51 -13.48 -1.68 2.89
C PRO A 51 -13.12 -0.28 2.43
N ASP A 52 -13.70 0.74 3.07
CA ASP A 52 -13.28 2.14 2.94
C ASP A 52 -11.86 2.32 3.50
N LEU A 53 -10.94 2.81 2.68
CA LEU A 53 -9.55 3.01 3.03
C LEU A 53 -9.23 4.42 3.56
N THR A 54 -10.20 5.31 3.69
CA THR A 54 -9.99 6.71 4.10
C THR A 54 -9.18 6.83 5.39
N LEU A 55 -9.45 5.99 6.39
CA LEU A 55 -8.78 6.03 7.68
C LEU A 55 -7.76 4.89 7.89
N VAL A 56 -7.47 4.10 6.88
CA VAL A 56 -6.62 2.90 7.03
C VAL A 56 -5.22 3.24 7.55
N ALA A 57 -4.63 4.35 7.12
CA ALA A 57 -3.31 4.79 7.58
C ALA A 57 -3.29 5.22 9.05
N ARG A 58 -4.42 5.67 9.62
CA ARG A 58 -4.55 5.93 11.06
C ARG A 58 -4.63 4.64 11.88
N VAL A 59 -5.33 3.64 11.34
CA VAL A 59 -5.60 2.39 12.07
C VAL A 59 -4.39 1.46 12.03
N ARG A 60 -3.73 1.35 10.88
CA ARG A 60 -2.65 0.38 10.65
C ARG A 60 -1.25 1.00 10.69
N GLY A 61 -1.12 2.29 10.43
CA GLY A 61 0.16 2.95 10.24
C GLY A 61 0.69 2.85 8.81
N THR A 62 1.54 3.79 8.44
CA THR A 62 2.15 3.88 7.10
C THR A 62 3.12 2.74 6.82
N ASP A 63 3.94 2.37 7.80
CA ASP A 63 4.94 1.30 7.65
C ASP A 63 4.29 -0.06 7.45
N TRP A 64 3.21 -0.33 8.19
CA TRP A 64 2.41 -1.53 7.99
C TRP A 64 1.82 -1.58 6.59
N LEU A 65 1.23 -0.47 6.10
CA LEU A 65 0.65 -0.40 4.76
C LEU A 65 1.70 -0.60 3.67
N TYR A 66 2.88 0.00 3.83
CA TYR A 66 3.98 -0.17 2.90
C TYR A 66 4.44 -1.63 2.84
N GLY A 67 4.68 -2.26 3.99
CA GLY A 67 5.04 -3.67 4.08
C GLY A 67 3.93 -4.59 3.52
N TYR A 68 2.66 -4.31 3.85
CA TYR A 68 1.51 -5.04 3.37
C TYR A 68 1.41 -5.05 1.84
N LEU A 69 1.49 -3.88 1.20
CA LEU A 69 1.37 -3.77 -0.26
C LEU A 69 2.53 -4.44 -1.01
N LYS A 70 3.70 -4.58 -0.39
CA LYS A 70 4.88 -5.21 -0.98
C LYS A 70 4.98 -6.72 -0.75
N SER A 71 4.23 -7.28 0.17
CA SER A 71 4.45 -8.64 0.69
C SER A 71 3.44 -9.69 0.24
N PHE A 72 2.72 -9.44 -0.84
CA PHE A 72 1.89 -10.45 -1.49
C PHE A 72 2.74 -11.52 -2.20
N TYR A 73 2.35 -12.77 -2.09
CA TYR A 73 3.01 -13.90 -2.75
C TYR A 73 2.00 -14.93 -3.26
N GLU A 74 2.41 -15.75 -4.22
CA GLU A 74 1.58 -16.83 -4.77
C GLU A 74 1.30 -17.89 -3.71
N ASP A 75 0.02 -18.20 -3.51
CA ASP A 75 -0.46 -19.26 -2.61
C ASP A 75 -1.70 -19.90 -3.24
N PRO A 76 -1.53 -21.03 -3.96
CA PRO A 76 -2.63 -21.71 -4.64
C PRO A 76 -3.75 -22.22 -3.70
N ALA A 77 -3.47 -22.33 -2.41
CA ALA A 77 -4.48 -22.76 -1.42
C ALA A 77 -5.48 -21.64 -1.09
N ARG A 78 -5.24 -20.41 -1.54
CA ARG A 78 -6.11 -19.26 -1.27
C ARG A 78 -7.08 -19.00 -2.43
N PRO A 79 -8.28 -18.45 -2.15
CA PRO A 79 -9.30 -18.19 -3.18
C PRO A 79 -8.83 -17.33 -4.35
N TRP A 80 -7.94 -16.35 -4.08
CA TRP A 80 -7.36 -15.48 -5.10
C TRP A 80 -5.99 -15.93 -5.59
N GLY A 81 -5.53 -17.13 -5.20
CA GLY A 81 -4.21 -17.64 -5.57
C GLY A 81 -3.04 -16.88 -4.94
N VAL A 82 -3.30 -16.03 -3.94
CA VAL A 82 -2.30 -15.18 -3.28
C VAL A 82 -2.53 -15.11 -1.78
N ASN A 83 -1.45 -14.90 -1.04
CA ASN A 83 -1.44 -14.63 0.39
C ASN A 83 -0.53 -13.44 0.69
N ASN A 84 -0.43 -13.02 1.93
CA ASN A 84 0.37 -11.87 2.33
C ASN A 84 1.19 -12.19 3.58
N LYS A 85 2.46 -11.78 3.59
CA LYS A 85 3.39 -12.08 4.69
C LYS A 85 3.12 -11.23 5.94
N VAL A 86 2.67 -9.98 5.75
CA VAL A 86 2.32 -9.05 6.84
C VAL A 86 0.93 -9.33 7.42
N PHE A 87 0.00 -9.78 6.58
CA PHE A 87 -1.35 -10.11 6.96
C PHE A 87 -1.76 -11.48 6.40
N PRO A 88 -1.40 -12.57 7.10
CA PRO A 88 -1.71 -13.93 6.66
C PRO A 88 -3.21 -14.17 6.49
N ASN A 89 -3.55 -15.03 5.54
CA ASN A 89 -4.93 -15.37 5.19
C ASN A 89 -5.75 -14.18 4.64
N VAL A 90 -5.06 -13.26 3.96
CA VAL A 90 -5.70 -12.09 3.37
C VAL A 90 -6.83 -12.45 2.41
N GLY A 91 -7.92 -11.70 2.47
CA GLY A 91 -9.06 -11.81 1.53
C GLY A 91 -8.94 -10.91 0.30
N MET A 92 -7.93 -10.04 0.24
CA MET A 92 -7.68 -9.12 -0.88
C MET A 92 -6.82 -9.78 -1.95
N PRO A 93 -7.16 -9.68 -3.24
CA PRO A 93 -6.26 -10.07 -4.32
C PRO A 93 -5.04 -9.15 -4.40
N ASN A 94 -3.93 -9.61 -5.00
CA ASN A 94 -2.78 -8.74 -5.26
C ASN A 94 -3.09 -7.79 -6.44
N VAL A 95 -3.56 -6.60 -6.12
CA VAL A 95 -3.94 -5.57 -7.13
C VAL A 95 -2.74 -4.91 -7.81
N LEU A 96 -1.53 -5.06 -7.25
CA LEU A 96 -0.31 -4.45 -7.77
C LEU A 96 0.59 -5.46 -8.53
N VAL A 97 0.13 -6.69 -8.74
CA VAL A 97 0.92 -7.76 -9.37
C VAL A 97 1.43 -7.38 -10.76
N GLY A 98 0.65 -6.64 -11.55
CA GLY A 98 1.07 -6.17 -12.88
C GLY A 98 2.24 -5.18 -12.84
N LEU A 99 2.39 -4.45 -11.76
CA LEU A 99 3.49 -3.50 -11.55
C LEU A 99 4.71 -4.19 -10.93
N GLN A 100 4.50 -4.91 -9.83
CA GLN A 100 5.56 -5.55 -9.04
C GLN A 100 6.09 -6.83 -9.69
N GLY A 101 5.21 -7.61 -10.29
CA GLY A 101 5.45 -8.99 -10.66
C GLY A 101 4.97 -9.99 -9.62
N ARG A 102 5.01 -11.25 -9.99
CA ARG A 102 4.60 -12.37 -9.15
C ARG A 102 5.70 -12.70 -8.15
N GLN A 103 5.38 -12.74 -6.88
CA GLN A 103 6.32 -13.16 -5.83
C GLN A 103 6.01 -14.57 -5.36
N VAL A 104 7.07 -15.29 -5.00
CA VAL A 104 7.01 -16.60 -4.32
C VAL A 104 7.84 -16.56 -3.04
N ILE A 105 7.46 -17.39 -2.08
CA ILE A 105 8.33 -17.64 -0.93
C ILE A 105 9.39 -18.64 -1.35
N GLY A 106 10.64 -18.32 -1.09
CA GLY A 106 11.80 -19.15 -1.43
C GLY A 106 12.93 -18.99 -0.45
N CYS A 107 14.00 -19.74 -0.67
CA CYS A 107 15.22 -19.64 0.12
C CYS A 107 16.19 -18.64 -0.53
N LYS A 108 16.78 -17.78 0.29
CA LYS A 108 17.85 -16.86 -0.12
C LYS A 108 18.94 -16.82 0.93
N GLN A 109 20.16 -16.57 0.48
CA GLN A 109 21.26 -16.21 1.38
C GLN A 109 21.04 -14.81 1.92
N VAL A 110 20.84 -14.70 3.22
CA VAL A 110 20.60 -13.44 3.92
C VAL A 110 21.78 -13.14 4.85
N GLN A 111 22.25 -11.90 4.84
CA GLN A 111 23.34 -11.48 5.71
C GLN A 111 22.92 -11.54 7.19
N ILE A 112 23.78 -12.15 8.02
CA ILE A 112 23.55 -12.24 9.47
C ILE A 112 23.64 -10.82 10.06
N VAL A 113 22.63 -10.46 10.84
CA VAL A 113 22.57 -9.18 11.58
C VAL A 113 22.36 -9.51 13.05
N GLU A 114 23.34 -9.14 13.89
CA GLU A 114 23.26 -9.25 15.36
C GLU A 114 23.34 -7.85 15.97
N ASP A 115 22.48 -7.55 16.92
CA ASP A 115 22.38 -6.23 17.58
C ASP A 115 22.29 -5.04 16.59
N GLY A 116 21.62 -5.24 15.45
CA GLY A 116 21.46 -4.22 14.40
C GLY A 116 22.74 -4.01 13.55
N LYS A 117 23.79 -4.81 13.74
CA LYS A 117 25.04 -4.73 12.98
C LYS A 117 25.19 -5.92 12.04
N LYS A 118 25.56 -5.64 10.81
CA LYS A 118 25.88 -6.66 9.81
C LYS A 118 27.17 -7.38 10.20
N GLN A 119 27.14 -8.71 10.16
CA GLN A 119 28.29 -9.56 10.51
C GLN A 119 29.13 -9.85 9.28
N TYR A 120 30.44 -9.84 9.49
CA TYR A 120 31.45 -10.14 8.46
C TYR A 120 32.47 -11.13 9.01
N ASP A 121 33.00 -11.96 8.15
CA ASP A 121 34.13 -12.85 8.47
C ASP A 121 35.36 -11.98 8.83
N PRO A 122 35.91 -12.11 10.02
CA PRO A 122 37.04 -11.27 10.47
C PRO A 122 38.33 -11.49 9.68
N LEU A 123 38.47 -12.61 8.98
CA LEU A 123 39.68 -12.93 8.20
C LEU A 123 39.56 -12.48 6.74
N THR A 124 38.39 -12.65 6.14
CA THR A 124 38.19 -12.40 4.71
C THR A 124 37.42 -11.10 4.43
N GLY A 125 36.75 -10.52 5.43
CA GLY A 125 35.89 -9.36 5.28
C GLY A 125 34.61 -9.64 4.48
N THR A 126 34.33 -10.92 4.16
CA THR A 126 33.12 -11.30 3.43
C THR A 126 31.88 -11.28 4.34
N PRO A 127 30.69 -10.92 3.82
CA PRO A 127 29.46 -10.97 4.61
C PRO A 127 29.15 -12.39 5.09
N LEU A 128 28.92 -12.56 6.38
CA LEU A 128 28.40 -13.82 6.91
C LEU A 128 26.92 -13.94 6.53
N THR A 129 26.55 -15.05 5.90
CA THR A 129 25.18 -15.29 5.43
C THR A 129 24.64 -16.60 5.99
N HIS A 130 23.33 -16.69 6.14
CA HIS A 130 22.60 -17.93 6.37
C HIS A 130 21.49 -18.10 5.34
N GLU A 131 21.08 -19.32 5.10
CA GLU A 131 19.92 -19.58 4.23
C GLU A 131 18.63 -19.34 4.99
N ALA A 132 17.81 -18.39 4.49
CA ALA A 132 16.47 -18.11 5.00
C ALA A 132 15.44 -18.50 3.96
N CYS A 133 14.58 -19.48 4.27
CA CYS A 133 13.58 -20.05 3.36
C CYS A 133 12.19 -19.40 3.49
N ASP A 134 12.13 -18.19 4.01
CA ASP A 134 10.89 -17.41 4.13
C ASP A 134 10.94 -16.12 3.29
N GLN A 135 11.88 -16.03 2.37
CA GLN A 135 12.15 -14.81 1.61
C GLN A 135 11.26 -14.67 0.38
N LEU A 136 10.76 -13.45 0.17
CA LEU A 136 10.01 -13.11 -1.02
C LEU A 136 10.98 -12.93 -2.21
N THR A 137 10.65 -13.61 -3.31
CA THR A 137 11.41 -13.52 -4.57
C THR A 137 10.47 -13.25 -5.71
N ILE A 138 10.76 -12.20 -6.49
CA ILE A 138 9.98 -11.84 -7.68
C ILE A 138 10.40 -12.76 -8.83
N LYS A 139 9.43 -13.35 -9.52
CA LYS A 139 9.66 -14.09 -10.76
C LYS A 139 10.04 -13.12 -11.88
N GLU A 140 11.11 -13.43 -12.61
CA GLU A 140 11.59 -12.61 -13.69
C GLU A 140 10.52 -12.36 -14.76
N ASN A 141 10.53 -11.16 -15.33
CA ASN A 141 9.64 -10.74 -16.42
C ASN A 141 8.14 -10.87 -16.14
N THR A 142 7.72 -10.78 -14.86
CA THR A 142 6.31 -10.83 -14.47
C THR A 142 5.72 -9.48 -14.05
N GLY A 143 6.55 -8.47 -13.83
CA GLY A 143 6.18 -7.10 -13.51
C GLY A 143 6.65 -6.10 -14.55
N THR A 144 6.01 -4.92 -14.60
CA THR A 144 6.36 -3.84 -15.53
C THR A 144 7.36 -2.84 -14.96
N LEU A 145 7.55 -2.82 -13.64
CA LEU A 145 8.44 -1.90 -12.96
C LEU A 145 9.62 -2.65 -12.33
N ASN A 146 10.77 -1.98 -12.26
CA ASN A 146 11.87 -2.46 -11.43
C ASN A 146 11.58 -2.17 -9.95
N GLU A 147 12.39 -2.74 -9.06
CA GLU A 147 12.17 -2.65 -7.61
C GLU A 147 12.12 -1.20 -7.11
N ALA A 148 13.05 -0.35 -7.54
CA ALA A 148 13.10 1.06 -7.11
C ALA A 148 11.87 1.86 -7.59
N GLN A 149 11.43 1.63 -8.83
CA GLN A 149 10.24 2.26 -9.38
C GLN A 149 8.97 1.78 -8.65
N PHE A 150 8.89 0.50 -8.34
CA PHE A 150 7.77 -0.05 -7.58
C PHE A 150 7.72 0.51 -6.16
N ASP A 151 8.86 0.61 -5.49
CA ASP A 151 8.99 1.22 -4.15
C ASP A 151 8.50 2.65 -4.14
N GLU A 152 8.87 3.45 -5.13
CA GLU A 152 8.40 4.82 -5.28
C GLU A 152 6.87 4.88 -5.44
N LYS A 153 6.28 4.01 -6.27
CA LYS A 153 4.82 3.96 -6.46
C LYS A 153 4.09 3.58 -5.18
N VAL A 154 4.57 2.56 -4.46
CA VAL A 154 3.98 2.15 -3.18
C VAL A 154 4.12 3.25 -2.13
N LYS A 155 5.27 3.93 -2.05
CA LYS A 155 5.48 5.07 -1.16
C LYS A 155 4.50 6.21 -1.46
N ASN A 156 4.31 6.54 -2.74
CA ASN A 156 3.35 7.58 -3.14
C ASN A 156 1.91 7.21 -2.78
N LEU A 157 1.50 5.95 -3.01
CA LEU A 157 0.19 5.44 -2.61
C LEU A 157 -0.02 5.51 -1.09
N VAL A 158 0.96 5.06 -0.31
CA VAL A 158 0.89 5.10 1.17
C VAL A 158 0.85 6.54 1.68
N THR A 159 1.60 7.46 1.04
CA THR A 159 1.56 8.90 1.36
C THR A 159 0.17 9.49 1.08
N PHE A 160 -0.46 9.10 -0.03
CA PHE A 160 -1.84 9.51 -0.33
C PHE A 160 -2.82 8.97 0.72
N LEU A 161 -2.69 7.71 1.14
CA LEU A 161 -3.53 7.15 2.21
C LEU A 161 -3.30 7.85 3.56
N ALA A 162 -2.07 8.26 3.85
CA ALA A 162 -1.75 9.06 5.04
C ALA A 162 -2.39 10.46 4.97
N TYR A 163 -2.34 11.12 3.82
CA TYR A 163 -3.05 12.38 3.57
C TYR A 163 -4.56 12.19 3.74
N SER A 164 -5.14 11.19 3.11
CA SER A 164 -6.58 10.87 3.22
C SER A 164 -7.02 10.70 4.67
N ALA A 165 -6.20 10.05 5.49
CA ALA A 165 -6.49 9.80 6.90
C ALA A 165 -6.32 11.04 7.80
N ASN A 166 -5.46 12.00 7.43
CA ASN A 166 -5.23 13.23 8.19
C ASN A 166 -4.71 14.37 7.30
N PRO A 167 -5.56 15.01 6.49
CA PRO A 167 -5.16 16.05 5.53
C PRO A 167 -4.60 17.31 6.20
N VAL A 168 -4.92 17.54 7.47
CA VAL A 168 -4.44 18.69 8.26
C VAL A 168 -3.24 18.37 9.14
N LYS A 169 -2.58 17.22 8.95
CA LYS A 169 -1.47 16.77 9.79
C LYS A 169 -0.36 17.82 9.94
N LEU A 170 0.06 18.43 8.83
CA LEU A 170 1.11 19.47 8.85
C LEU A 170 0.68 20.73 9.59
N GLN A 171 -0.59 21.12 9.49
CA GLN A 171 -1.15 22.23 10.25
C GLN A 171 -1.18 21.93 11.76
N HIS A 172 -1.61 20.72 12.14
CA HIS A 172 -1.59 20.28 13.54
C HIS A 172 -0.18 20.26 14.12
N GLN A 173 0.80 19.78 13.37
CA GLN A 173 2.20 19.78 13.81
C GLN A 173 2.73 21.21 14.00
N ARG A 174 2.41 22.12 13.07
CA ARG A 174 2.81 23.53 13.16
C ARG A 174 2.17 24.24 14.35
N ILE A 175 0.89 23.99 14.61
CA ILE A 175 0.20 24.60 15.78
C ILE A 175 0.73 23.98 17.07
N GLY A 176 0.94 22.66 17.12
CA GLY A 176 1.43 21.95 18.30
C GLY A 176 2.83 22.36 18.76
N THR A 177 3.61 23.08 17.94
CA THR A 177 4.88 23.66 18.38
C THR A 177 4.72 24.95 19.19
N TYR A 178 3.51 25.52 19.24
CA TYR A 178 3.20 26.76 19.96
C TYR A 178 2.36 26.52 21.23
N VAL A 179 1.98 25.28 21.48
CA VAL A 179 1.22 24.85 22.68
C VAL A 179 2.09 24.00 23.59
#